data_9ad0611df2c566be740b180e42641995
#
_entry.id   9ad0611df2c566be740b180e42641995
#
_cell.length_a   1.000
_cell.length_b   1.000
_cell.length_c   1.000
_cell.angle_alpha   90.00
_cell.angle_beta   90.00
_cell.angle_gamma   90.00
#
_symmetry.space_group_name_H-M   'P 1'
#
loop_
_entity.id
_entity.type
_entity.pdbx_description
1 polymer ?
#
loop_
_entity_poly.entity_id
_entity_poly.type
_entity_poly.pdbx_seq_one_letter_code
_entity_poly.pdbx_strand_id
1 'polypeptide(L)'
;MIIDVHCHAGKGDGLTGPWDTAAPLADYLRRATAAGITHSVLLPAFSSDYARANRELAAIVAGAPHRFWGFCFVHARHDRGRVARLVHTAITRYGFVGIKVHRHDAPISREICDAARRHRVPVLYDVAGEVAPVELLATEYPDVAFIVPHLGSFADDWRAQLALIDMLVRHP
;
A
#
# COMPACT_ATOMS: atom_id res chain seq x y z
N MET A 1 17.88 -6.68 10.81
CA MET A 1 16.79 -6.96 9.85
C MET A 1 16.41 -5.66 9.18
N ILE A 2 16.38 -5.64 7.84
CA ILE A 2 15.92 -4.47 7.05
C ILE A 2 14.68 -4.93 6.29
N ILE A 3 13.60 -4.16 6.40
CA ILE A 3 12.32 -4.44 5.74
C ILE A 3 12.04 -3.30 4.77
N ASP A 4 11.84 -3.62 3.49
CA ASP A 4 11.33 -2.67 2.51
C ASP A 4 9.79 -2.78 2.48
N VAL A 5 9.10 -1.70 2.83
CA VAL A 5 7.64 -1.71 3.00
C VAL A 5 6.87 -1.21 1.78
N HIS A 6 7.56 -0.84 0.68
CA HIS A 6 6.90 -0.27 -0.49
C HIS A 6 7.49 -0.77 -1.81
N CYS A 7 7.18 -2.01 -2.17
CA CYS A 7 7.66 -2.64 -3.41
C CYS A 7 6.50 -3.11 -4.27
N HIS A 8 6.45 -2.67 -5.52
CA HIS A 8 5.47 -3.18 -6.47
C HIS A 8 5.96 -4.47 -7.12
N ALA A 9 5.05 -5.43 -7.32
CA ALA A 9 5.32 -6.69 -8.01
C ALA A 9 4.15 -7.06 -8.93
N GLY A 10 4.45 -7.88 -9.94
CA GLY A 10 3.47 -8.29 -10.93
C GLY A 10 3.50 -7.40 -12.17
N LYS A 11 2.39 -7.40 -12.91
CA LYS A 11 2.22 -6.65 -14.15
C LYS A 11 0.96 -5.81 -14.06
N GLY A 12 1.07 -4.52 -14.37
CA GLY A 12 -0.05 -3.64 -14.58
C GLY A 12 -0.82 -3.94 -15.88
N ASP A 13 -1.92 -3.25 -16.09
CA ASP A 13 -2.81 -3.50 -17.23
C ASP A 13 -2.93 -2.33 -18.23
N GLY A 14 -1.99 -1.38 -18.21
CA GLY A 14 -1.97 -0.26 -19.14
C GLY A 14 -2.87 0.92 -18.75
N LEU A 15 -3.48 0.89 -17.56
CA LEU A 15 -4.43 1.93 -17.14
C LEU A 15 -3.75 3.25 -16.73
N THR A 16 -2.56 3.18 -16.16
CA THR A 16 -1.96 4.33 -15.44
C THR A 16 -0.64 4.85 -16.03
N GLY A 17 -0.34 4.56 -17.28
CA GLY A 17 0.81 5.12 -17.98
C GLY A 17 2.16 4.68 -17.40
N PRO A 18 3.09 5.59 -17.04
CA PRO A 18 4.48 5.20 -16.77
C PRO A 18 4.66 4.29 -15.53
N TRP A 19 3.68 4.23 -14.65
CA TRP A 19 3.70 3.34 -13.46
C TRP A 19 3.13 1.95 -13.75
N ASP A 20 2.60 1.74 -14.93
CA ASP A 20 1.98 0.50 -15.36
C ASP A 20 2.98 -0.40 -16.06
N THR A 21 4.10 -0.59 -15.45
CA THR A 21 5.18 -1.41 -15.98
C THR A 21 5.20 -2.79 -15.32
N ALA A 22 5.70 -3.78 -16.05
CA ALA A 22 6.06 -5.04 -15.44
C ALA A 22 7.13 -4.79 -14.36
N ALA A 23 6.88 -5.25 -13.15
CA ALA A 23 7.83 -5.19 -12.04
C ALA A 23 8.49 -6.58 -11.87
N PRO A 24 9.57 -6.90 -12.60
CA PRO A 24 10.20 -8.21 -12.55
C PRO A 24 10.87 -8.40 -11.21
N LEU A 25 10.35 -9.34 -10.43
CA LEU A 25 10.78 -9.60 -9.07
C LEU A 25 12.26 -10.01 -8.97
N ALA A 26 12.79 -10.69 -9.98
CA ALA A 26 14.18 -11.13 -10.01
C ALA A 26 15.19 -9.97 -9.92
N ASP A 27 14.94 -8.88 -10.64
CA ASP A 27 15.80 -7.70 -10.60
C ASP A 27 15.74 -6.98 -9.26
N TYR A 28 14.54 -6.86 -8.70
CA TYR A 28 14.35 -6.35 -7.36
C TYR A 28 15.11 -7.19 -6.33
N LEU A 29 14.96 -8.51 -6.35
CA LEU A 29 15.59 -9.42 -5.39
C LEU A 29 17.12 -9.32 -5.41
N ARG A 30 17.73 -9.20 -6.59
CA ARG A 30 19.17 -9.01 -6.71
C ARG A 30 19.63 -7.74 -5.99
N ARG A 31 18.94 -6.62 -6.22
CA ARG A 31 19.24 -5.32 -5.59
C ARG A 31 18.96 -5.35 -4.08
N ALA A 32 17.83 -5.90 -3.68
CA ALA A 32 17.44 -6.03 -2.28
C ALA A 32 18.45 -6.86 -1.48
N THR A 33 18.93 -7.97 -2.03
CA THR A 33 19.98 -8.79 -1.41
C THR A 33 21.28 -8.01 -1.27
N ALA A 34 21.71 -7.29 -2.31
CA ALA A 34 22.91 -6.46 -2.25
C ALA A 34 22.81 -5.33 -1.22
N ALA A 35 21.62 -4.80 -0.99
CA ALA A 35 21.32 -3.77 0.02
C ALA A 35 21.06 -4.32 1.44
N GLY A 36 21.14 -5.65 1.64
CA GLY A 36 20.88 -6.28 2.95
C GLY A 36 19.40 -6.29 3.36
N ILE A 37 18.47 -6.04 2.42
CA ILE A 37 17.02 -6.13 2.66
C ILE A 37 16.66 -7.60 2.81
N THR A 38 16.12 -7.93 3.98
CA THR A 38 15.79 -9.32 4.35
C THR A 38 14.35 -9.67 4.05
N HIS A 39 13.43 -8.70 4.19
CA HIS A 39 12.00 -8.88 3.95
C HIS A 39 11.45 -7.73 3.13
N SER A 40 10.38 -7.99 2.39
CA SER A 40 9.71 -6.94 1.59
C SER A 40 8.20 -7.09 1.66
N VAL A 41 7.53 -5.96 1.77
CA VAL A 41 6.08 -5.87 1.57
C VAL A 41 5.81 -5.62 0.10
N LEU A 42 5.13 -6.56 -0.53
CA LEU A 42 4.79 -6.47 -1.93
C LEU A 42 3.38 -5.90 -2.13
N LEU A 43 3.26 -5.04 -3.10
CA LEU A 43 2.04 -4.39 -3.55
C LEU A 43 1.81 -4.75 -5.02
N PRO A 44 0.57 -4.94 -5.50
CA PRO A 44 0.32 -5.05 -6.94
C PRO A 44 0.80 -3.81 -7.68
N ALA A 45 1.18 -3.97 -8.94
CA ALA A 45 1.26 -2.85 -9.88
C ALA A 45 -0.15 -2.24 -10.07
N PHE A 46 -0.21 -1.00 -10.57
CA PHE A 46 -1.50 -0.35 -10.84
C PHE A 46 -2.34 -1.17 -11.81
N SER A 47 -3.64 -1.32 -11.51
CA SER A 47 -4.56 -2.17 -12.26
C SER A 47 -5.98 -1.62 -12.21
N SER A 48 -6.72 -1.79 -13.31
CA SER A 48 -8.15 -1.51 -13.38
C SER A 48 -9.00 -2.47 -12.54
N ASP A 49 -8.42 -3.63 -12.15
CA ASP A 49 -9.06 -4.66 -11.33
C ASP A 49 -8.14 -5.13 -10.21
N TYR A 50 -8.23 -4.47 -9.06
CA TYR A 50 -7.41 -4.85 -7.90
C TYR A 50 -7.83 -6.20 -7.28
N ALA A 51 -9.05 -6.69 -7.51
CA ALA A 51 -9.40 -8.04 -7.05
C ALA A 51 -8.57 -9.11 -7.79
N ARG A 52 -8.35 -8.91 -9.10
CA ARG A 52 -7.46 -9.76 -9.90
C ARG A 52 -6.00 -9.56 -9.51
N ALA A 53 -5.54 -8.31 -9.44
CA ALA A 53 -4.14 -7.99 -9.13
C ALA A 53 -3.70 -8.52 -7.76
N ASN A 54 -4.55 -8.41 -6.73
CA ASN A 54 -4.31 -8.98 -5.42
C ASN A 54 -4.20 -10.52 -5.45
N ARG A 55 -5.00 -11.19 -6.24
CA ARG A 55 -4.93 -12.65 -6.41
C ARG A 55 -3.64 -13.08 -7.10
N GLU A 56 -3.20 -12.34 -8.10
CA GLU A 56 -1.92 -12.57 -8.78
C GLU A 56 -0.74 -12.33 -7.83
N LEU A 57 -0.79 -11.26 -7.04
CA LEU A 57 0.21 -10.99 -6.00
C LEU A 57 0.27 -12.10 -4.95
N ALA A 58 -0.88 -12.67 -4.57
CA ALA A 58 -0.93 -13.75 -3.60
C ALA A 58 -0.11 -14.96 -4.04
N ALA A 59 -0.12 -15.29 -5.33
CA ALA A 59 0.72 -16.36 -5.87
C ALA A 59 2.22 -16.03 -5.78
N ILE A 60 2.59 -14.76 -5.99
CA ILE A 60 3.99 -14.29 -5.85
C ILE A 60 4.44 -14.40 -4.39
N VAL A 61 3.64 -13.92 -3.45
CA VAL A 61 3.93 -13.97 -2.01
C VAL A 61 4.04 -15.42 -1.52
N ALA A 62 3.14 -16.30 -1.95
CA ALA A 62 3.17 -17.72 -1.60
C ALA A 62 4.42 -18.45 -2.12
N GLY A 63 5.06 -17.94 -3.16
CA GLY A 63 6.32 -18.49 -3.68
C GLY A 63 7.53 -18.29 -2.74
N ALA A 64 7.50 -17.32 -1.83
CA ALA A 64 8.56 -17.09 -0.85
C ALA A 64 8.01 -16.43 0.44
N PRO A 65 7.17 -17.13 1.22
CA PRO A 65 6.47 -16.58 2.37
C PRO A 65 7.40 -16.19 3.53
N HIS A 66 8.61 -16.71 3.56
CA HIS A 66 9.65 -16.33 4.53
C HIS A 66 10.33 -14.99 4.20
N ARG A 67 10.08 -14.44 3.02
CA ARG A 67 10.71 -13.21 2.51
C ARG A 67 9.71 -12.12 2.16
N PHE A 68 8.47 -12.50 1.79
CA PHE A 68 7.46 -11.58 1.31
C PHE A 68 6.23 -11.55 2.17
N TRP A 69 5.74 -10.34 2.41
CA TRP A 69 4.40 -10.07 2.90
C TRP A 69 3.62 -9.31 1.82
N GLY A 70 2.32 -9.54 1.73
CA GLY A 70 1.47 -8.84 0.77
C GLY A 70 0.59 -7.81 1.44
N PHE A 71 0.36 -6.67 0.79
CA PHE A 71 -0.70 -5.73 1.13
C PHE A 71 -1.78 -5.77 0.05
N CYS A 72 -3.03 -5.71 0.47
CA CYS A 72 -4.20 -5.66 -0.39
C CYS A 72 -4.34 -4.26 -1.00
N PHE A 73 -4.13 -4.12 -2.29
CA PHE A 73 -4.40 -2.85 -2.95
C PHE A 73 -5.90 -2.71 -3.20
N VAL A 74 -6.48 -1.56 -2.83
CA VAL A 74 -7.88 -1.22 -3.05
C VAL A 74 -8.01 0.16 -3.69
N HIS A 75 -8.98 0.32 -4.57
CA HIS A 75 -9.33 1.59 -5.19
C HIS A 75 -10.51 2.21 -4.44
N ALA A 76 -10.27 3.30 -3.69
CA ALA A 76 -11.26 3.89 -2.78
C ALA A 76 -12.60 4.25 -3.45
N ARG A 77 -12.59 4.56 -4.76
CA ARG A 77 -13.80 4.89 -5.53
C ARG A 77 -14.42 3.68 -6.20
N HIS A 78 -13.64 2.91 -6.97
CA HIS A 78 -14.16 1.79 -7.77
C HIS A 78 -14.54 0.57 -6.93
N ASP A 79 -13.89 0.38 -5.77
CA ASP A 79 -14.18 -0.71 -4.84
C ASP A 79 -15.16 -0.33 -3.75
N ARG A 80 -15.76 0.87 -3.81
CA ARG A 80 -16.76 1.34 -2.83
C ARG A 80 -17.88 0.29 -2.66
N GLY A 81 -18.19 -0.02 -1.41
CA GLY A 81 -19.16 -1.06 -1.03
C GLY A 81 -18.62 -2.50 -1.16
N ARG A 82 -17.39 -2.67 -1.67
CA ARG A 82 -16.73 -3.98 -1.79
C ARG A 82 -15.43 -4.10 -1.00
N VAL A 83 -14.91 -2.99 -0.47
CA VAL A 83 -13.63 -2.92 0.24
C VAL A 83 -13.56 -3.95 1.38
N ALA A 84 -14.59 -4.00 2.22
CA ALA A 84 -14.61 -4.94 3.35
C ALA A 84 -14.45 -6.40 2.90
N ARG A 85 -15.10 -6.80 1.80
CA ARG A 85 -14.99 -8.15 1.24
C ARG A 85 -13.63 -8.41 0.61
N LEU A 86 -13.08 -7.45 -0.15
CA LEU A 86 -11.77 -7.58 -0.77
C LEU A 86 -10.68 -7.73 0.28
N VAL A 87 -10.68 -6.86 1.30
CA VAL A 87 -9.72 -6.89 2.41
C VAL A 87 -9.87 -8.17 3.22
N HIS A 88 -11.10 -8.57 3.56
CA HIS A 88 -11.35 -9.83 4.27
C HIS A 88 -10.75 -11.02 3.51
N THR A 89 -11.00 -11.11 2.20
CA THR A 89 -10.44 -12.17 1.36
C THR A 89 -8.91 -12.14 1.35
N ALA A 90 -8.32 -10.96 1.19
CA ALA A 90 -6.87 -10.80 1.15
C ALA A 90 -6.19 -11.24 2.47
N ILE A 91 -6.76 -10.84 3.60
CA ILE A 91 -6.21 -11.19 4.92
C ILE A 91 -6.41 -12.69 5.22
N THR A 92 -7.63 -13.20 5.04
CA THR A 92 -7.97 -14.55 5.52
C THR A 92 -7.57 -15.67 4.56
N ARG A 93 -7.56 -15.40 3.25
CA ARG A 93 -7.26 -16.42 2.23
C ARG A 93 -5.86 -16.29 1.63
N TYR A 94 -5.36 -15.05 1.50
CA TYR A 94 -4.04 -14.81 0.89
C TYR A 94 -2.95 -14.57 1.93
N GLY A 95 -3.31 -14.39 3.22
CA GLY A 95 -2.36 -14.12 4.29
C GLY A 95 -1.73 -12.73 4.21
N PHE A 96 -2.40 -11.77 3.56
CA PHE A 96 -1.91 -10.41 3.50
C PHE A 96 -1.97 -9.73 4.86
N VAL A 97 -1.07 -8.77 5.10
CA VAL A 97 -0.87 -8.18 6.43
C VAL A 97 -1.14 -6.68 6.46
N GLY A 98 -1.69 -6.10 5.41
CA GLY A 98 -2.00 -4.68 5.32
C GLY A 98 -2.84 -4.32 4.11
N ILE A 99 -3.16 -3.03 4.01
CA ILE A 99 -3.93 -2.45 2.90
C ILE A 99 -3.07 -1.38 2.23
N LYS A 100 -3.06 -1.35 0.90
CA LYS A 100 -2.48 -0.28 0.08
C LYS A 100 -3.58 0.58 -0.52
N VAL A 101 -3.39 1.88 -0.44
CA VAL A 101 -4.21 2.90 -1.13
C VAL A 101 -3.29 3.91 -1.80
N HIS A 102 -3.65 4.41 -2.95
CA HIS A 102 -2.91 5.45 -3.64
C HIS A 102 -3.81 6.64 -3.97
N ARG A 103 -3.37 7.85 -3.59
CA ARG A 103 -4.11 9.10 -3.84
C ARG A 103 -4.33 9.37 -5.33
N HIS A 104 -3.39 8.94 -6.18
CA HIS A 104 -3.53 9.06 -7.63
C HIS A 104 -4.81 8.38 -8.15
N ASP A 105 -5.18 7.23 -7.60
CA ASP A 105 -6.41 6.53 -7.95
C ASP A 105 -7.65 7.27 -7.41
N ALA A 106 -7.65 7.54 -6.11
CA ALA A 106 -8.69 8.30 -5.41
C ALA A 106 -8.26 8.62 -3.97
N PRO A 107 -8.86 9.67 -3.33
CA PRO A 107 -8.68 9.88 -1.90
C PRO A 107 -9.11 8.67 -1.10
N ILE A 108 -8.37 8.38 -0.03
CA ILE A 108 -8.72 7.32 0.92
C ILE A 108 -10.12 7.53 1.51
N SER A 109 -10.82 6.45 1.84
CA SER A 109 -12.17 6.49 2.40
C SER A 109 -12.24 5.85 3.79
N ARG A 110 -13.27 6.23 4.57
CA ARG A 110 -13.56 5.63 5.87
C ARG A 110 -13.82 4.12 5.76
N GLU A 111 -14.42 3.65 4.68
CA GLU A 111 -14.65 2.21 4.44
C GLU A 111 -13.33 1.41 4.48
N ILE A 112 -12.23 2.01 4.00
CA ILE A 112 -10.89 1.38 4.04
C ILE A 112 -10.37 1.35 5.48
N CYS A 113 -10.52 2.45 6.23
CA CYS A 113 -10.09 2.52 7.63
C CYS A 113 -10.92 1.56 8.51
N ASP A 114 -12.22 1.43 8.27
CA ASP A 114 -13.09 0.45 8.95
C ASP A 114 -12.65 -0.99 8.69
N ALA A 115 -12.26 -1.29 7.45
CA ALA A 115 -11.72 -2.61 7.11
C ALA A 115 -10.36 -2.86 7.78
N ALA A 116 -9.47 -1.86 7.81
CA ALA A 116 -8.18 -1.93 8.49
C ALA A 116 -8.35 -2.16 10.00
N ARG A 117 -9.21 -1.37 10.65
CA ARG A 117 -9.57 -1.51 12.07
C ARG A 117 -10.10 -2.91 12.40
N ARG A 118 -11.05 -3.41 11.59
CA ARG A 118 -11.65 -4.73 11.76
C ARG A 118 -10.62 -5.85 11.76
N HIS A 119 -9.64 -5.76 10.87
CA HIS A 119 -8.61 -6.79 10.68
C HIS A 119 -7.33 -6.50 11.46
N ARG A 120 -7.24 -5.34 12.15
CA ARG A 120 -6.05 -4.89 12.90
C ARG A 120 -4.79 -4.89 12.02
N VAL A 121 -4.92 -4.34 10.82
CA VAL A 121 -3.83 -4.24 9.86
C VAL A 121 -3.52 -2.78 9.51
N PRO A 122 -2.26 -2.44 9.19
CA PRO A 122 -1.90 -1.09 8.79
C PRO A 122 -2.44 -0.73 7.40
N VAL A 123 -2.52 0.58 7.15
CA VAL A 123 -2.82 1.15 5.84
C VAL A 123 -1.60 1.89 5.32
N LEU A 124 -1.03 1.42 4.21
CA LEU A 124 -0.03 2.17 3.47
C LEU A 124 -0.77 3.07 2.48
N TYR A 125 -0.80 4.36 2.79
CA TYR A 125 -1.46 5.37 1.95
C TYR A 125 -0.43 6.30 1.32
N ASP A 126 -0.28 6.19 0.00
CA ASP A 126 0.50 7.15 -0.76
C ASP A 126 -0.34 8.40 -0.99
N VAL A 127 0.01 9.46 -0.29
CA VAL A 127 -0.76 10.72 -0.25
C VAL A 127 -0.50 11.62 -1.45
N ALA A 128 0.55 11.36 -2.23
CA ALA A 128 0.93 12.13 -3.43
C ALA A 128 0.92 13.66 -3.19
N GLY A 129 1.46 14.10 -2.05
CA GLY A 129 1.52 15.51 -1.64
C GLY A 129 0.33 16.01 -0.82
N GLU A 130 -0.79 15.28 -0.77
CA GLU A 130 -1.99 15.70 -0.03
C GLU A 130 -2.04 15.06 1.37
N VAL A 131 -1.42 15.71 2.35
CA VAL A 131 -1.30 15.18 3.74
C VAL A 131 -2.60 15.32 4.54
N ALA A 132 -3.37 16.38 4.34
CA ALA A 132 -4.58 16.67 5.15
C ALA A 132 -5.62 15.53 5.24
N PRO A 133 -5.89 14.74 4.18
CA PRO A 133 -6.82 13.61 4.31
C PRO A 133 -6.34 12.53 5.27
N VAL A 134 -5.04 12.23 5.34
CA VAL A 134 -4.54 11.23 6.28
C VAL A 134 -4.54 11.77 7.71
N GLU A 135 -4.26 13.05 7.92
CA GLU A 135 -4.33 13.69 9.24
C GLU A 135 -5.75 13.61 9.83
N LEU A 136 -6.77 13.94 9.02
CA LEU A 136 -8.17 13.79 9.42
C LEU A 136 -8.49 12.35 9.84
N LEU A 137 -8.06 11.38 9.05
CA LEU A 137 -8.34 9.97 9.34
C LEU A 137 -7.51 9.44 10.52
N ALA A 138 -6.29 9.89 10.71
CA ALA A 138 -5.49 9.52 11.88
C ALA A 138 -6.17 9.98 13.20
N THR A 139 -6.83 11.14 13.17
CA THR A 139 -7.63 11.64 14.30
C THR A 139 -8.87 10.76 14.54
N GLU A 140 -9.58 10.36 13.49
CA GLU A 140 -10.80 9.54 13.59
C GLU A 140 -10.52 8.06 13.89
N TYR A 141 -9.34 7.59 13.50
CA TYR A 141 -8.92 6.18 13.58
C TYR A 141 -7.57 6.03 14.32
N PRO A 142 -7.49 6.44 15.60
CA PRO A 142 -6.23 6.41 16.36
C PRO A 142 -5.69 4.98 16.59
N ASP A 143 -6.50 3.97 16.36
CA ASP A 143 -6.18 2.54 16.45
C ASP A 143 -5.75 1.93 15.11
N VAL A 144 -5.71 2.70 14.01
CA VAL A 144 -5.21 2.29 12.70
C VAL A 144 -3.83 2.89 12.44
N ALA A 145 -2.84 2.03 12.25
CA ALA A 145 -1.51 2.49 11.87
C ALA A 145 -1.48 2.90 10.39
N PHE A 146 -1.10 4.16 10.13
CA PHE A 146 -0.87 4.66 8.78
C PHE A 146 0.62 4.66 8.46
N ILE A 147 0.96 4.12 7.29
CA ILE A 147 2.31 4.16 6.72
C ILE A 147 2.25 5.11 5.52
N VAL A 148 2.97 6.23 5.60
CA VAL A 148 3.01 7.21 4.50
C VAL A 148 4.38 7.11 3.80
N PRO A 149 4.42 6.61 2.56
CA PRO A 149 5.67 6.47 1.83
C PRO A 149 6.19 7.81 1.31
N HIS A 150 7.45 7.84 0.86
CA HIS A 150 8.07 8.98 0.19
C HIS A 150 8.05 10.29 1.00
N LEU A 151 7.97 10.21 2.33
CA LEU A 151 7.75 11.37 3.22
C LEU A 151 6.54 12.22 2.78
N GLY A 152 5.48 11.58 2.23
CA GLY A 152 4.26 12.24 1.81
C GLY A 152 4.36 13.03 0.51
N SER A 153 5.52 13.13 -0.12
CA SER A 153 5.69 13.93 -1.32
C SER A 153 5.40 13.16 -2.60
N PHE A 154 5.06 13.90 -3.65
CA PHE A 154 5.13 13.45 -5.02
C PHE A 154 6.27 14.24 -5.68
N ALA A 155 7.26 13.54 -6.23
CA ALA A 155 8.52 14.13 -6.69
C ALA A 155 9.22 14.93 -5.56
N ASP A 156 9.73 16.13 -5.84
CA ASP A 156 10.53 16.92 -4.89
C ASP A 156 9.70 17.97 -4.12
N ASP A 157 8.46 17.68 -3.78
CA ASP A 157 7.62 18.59 -3.00
C ASP A 157 8.02 18.60 -1.51
N TRP A 158 9.02 19.40 -1.19
CA TRP A 158 9.52 19.55 0.18
C TRP A 158 8.48 20.14 1.14
N ARG A 159 7.46 20.90 0.64
CA ARG A 159 6.39 21.43 1.48
C ARG A 159 5.47 20.33 1.98
N ALA A 160 5.15 19.36 1.12
CA ALA A 160 4.40 18.16 1.53
C ALA A 160 5.21 17.32 2.54
N GLN A 161 6.53 17.22 2.38
CA GLN A 161 7.39 16.53 3.32
C GLN A 161 7.37 17.20 4.71
N LEU A 162 7.50 18.53 4.77
CA LEU A 162 7.39 19.27 6.03
C LEU A 162 6.00 19.13 6.66
N ALA A 163 4.93 19.24 5.86
CA ALA A 163 3.57 19.06 6.36
C ALA A 163 3.35 17.66 6.97
N LEU A 164 3.95 16.62 6.36
CA LEU A 164 3.90 15.27 6.93
C LEU A 164 4.67 15.18 8.26
N ILE A 165 5.86 15.76 8.35
CA ILE A 165 6.65 15.77 9.58
C ILE A 165 5.88 16.49 10.71
N ASP A 166 5.29 17.63 10.41
CA ASP A 166 4.45 18.38 11.38
C ASP A 166 3.24 17.55 11.81
N MET A 167 2.61 16.82 10.90
CA MET A 167 1.51 15.92 11.23
C MET A 167 1.97 14.79 12.16
N LEU A 168 3.11 14.16 11.89
CA LEU A 168 3.63 13.05 12.71
C LEU A 168 3.95 13.49 14.15
N VAL A 169 4.30 14.77 14.36
CA VAL A 169 4.48 15.32 15.71
C VAL A 169 3.17 15.40 16.49
N ARG A 170 2.06 15.64 15.79
CA ARG A 170 0.72 15.71 16.40
C ARG A 170 0.04 14.34 16.55
N HIS A 171 0.43 13.38 15.75
CA HIS A 171 -0.14 12.02 15.69
C HIS A 171 0.99 10.98 15.70
N PRO A 172 1.62 10.76 16.88
CA PRO A 172 2.76 9.84 17.03
C PRO A 172 2.38 8.35 16.85
#